data_db6aefad0b570dcacc98b440fe5af987
#
_entry.id   db6aefad0b570dcacc98b440fe5af987
#
_cell.length_a   1.000
_cell.length_b   1.000
_cell.length_c   1.000
_cell.angle_alpha   90.00
_cell.angle_beta   90.00
_cell.angle_gamma   90.00
#
_symmetry.space_group_name_H-M   'P 1'
#
loop_
_entity.id
_entity.type
_entity.pdbx_description
1 polymer ?
#
loop_
_entity_poly.entity_id
_entity_poly.type
_entity_poly.pdbx_seq_one_letter_code
_entity_poly.pdbx_strand_id
1 'polypeptide(L)'
;DFCLSRGLGDVYKRQVVGLAVIAVFAGNMAGGADKVIEFASSRELFRFLPEPKFHDVVFFIAAGVTMMFGSIPQQDVFQRVMSANNIQAATRGPVIGGICYILFAFVPMFLVASALIIMPTETAALLKDDPQKVLPTLVLEKMPFVMQVLFFGALLSALKSTASATLLAPSVT
;
A
#
# COMPACT_ATOMS: atom_id res chain seq x y z
N ASP A 1 19.81 -12.12 14.91
CA ASP A 1 18.70 -11.14 15.06
C ASP A 1 19.00 -9.79 14.43
N PHE A 2 20.25 -9.28 14.54
CA PHE A 2 20.64 -8.00 13.95
C PHE A 2 20.66 -7.99 12.41
N CYS A 3 20.98 -9.10 11.75
CA CYS A 3 20.93 -9.24 10.30
C CYS A 3 19.51 -9.25 9.74
N LEU A 4 18.56 -9.86 10.46
CA LEU A 4 17.15 -9.93 10.02
C LEU A 4 16.47 -8.56 10.08
N SER A 5 16.74 -7.77 11.14
CA SER A 5 16.14 -6.43 11.29
C SER A 5 16.66 -5.43 10.24
N ARG A 6 17.93 -5.52 9.82
CA ARG A 6 18.46 -4.72 8.72
C ARG A 6 17.89 -5.12 7.36
N GLY A 7 17.76 -6.43 7.11
CA GLY A 7 17.19 -6.94 5.85
C GLY A 7 15.74 -6.50 5.63
N LEU A 8 14.91 -6.55 6.67
CA LEU A 8 13.51 -6.10 6.61
C LEU A 8 13.39 -4.59 6.36
N GLY A 9 14.20 -3.78 7.05
CA GLY A 9 14.19 -2.33 6.83
C GLY A 9 14.58 -1.93 5.40
N ASP A 10 15.51 -2.65 4.78
CA ASP A 10 15.93 -2.39 3.40
C ASP A 10 14.87 -2.83 2.36
N VAL A 11 14.09 -3.87 2.66
CA VAL A 11 12.96 -4.29 1.81
C VAL A 11 11.89 -3.21 1.75
N TYR A 12 11.46 -2.68 2.91
CA TYR A 12 10.46 -1.62 2.95
C TYR A 12 10.95 -0.33 2.27
N LYS A 13 12.21 0.05 2.48
CA LYS A 13 12.78 1.21 1.79
C LYS A 13 12.75 1.05 0.28
N ARG A 14 13.16 -0.10 -0.25
CA ARG A 14 13.11 -0.39 -1.69
C ARG A 14 11.69 -0.37 -2.24
N GLN A 15 10.72 -0.89 -1.50
CA GLN A 15 9.32 -0.87 -1.88
C GLN A 15 8.76 0.54 -1.95
N VAL A 16 9.00 1.37 -0.92
CA VAL A 16 8.56 2.77 -0.88
C VAL A 16 9.20 3.56 -2.02
N VAL A 17 10.51 3.45 -2.20
CA VAL A 17 11.24 4.13 -3.28
C VAL A 17 10.77 3.65 -4.65
N GLY A 18 10.63 2.33 -4.83
CA GLY A 18 10.18 1.75 -6.10
C GLY A 18 8.79 2.24 -6.50
N LEU A 19 7.82 2.21 -5.57
CA LEU A 19 6.47 2.71 -5.85
C LEU A 19 6.42 4.23 -6.06
N ALA A 20 7.23 5.00 -5.33
CA ALA A 20 7.33 6.45 -5.54
C ALA A 20 7.88 6.79 -6.94
N VAL A 21 8.92 6.10 -7.39
CA VAL A 21 9.49 6.27 -8.75
C VAL A 21 8.44 5.92 -9.81
N ILE A 22 7.71 4.82 -9.63
CA ILE A 22 6.64 4.40 -10.53
C ILE A 22 5.52 5.44 -10.55
N ALA A 23 5.16 6.02 -9.39
CA ALA A 23 4.13 7.05 -9.30
C ALA A 23 4.54 8.33 -10.05
N VAL A 24 5.80 8.77 -9.92
CA VAL A 24 6.31 9.93 -10.68
C VAL A 24 6.26 9.63 -12.18
N PHE A 25 6.67 8.43 -12.60
CA PHE A 25 6.65 8.06 -14.02
C PHE A 25 5.22 7.97 -14.57
N ALA A 26 4.30 7.32 -13.84
CA ALA A 26 2.89 7.24 -14.22
C ALA A 26 2.21 8.61 -14.27
N GLY A 27 2.52 9.50 -13.31
CA GLY A 27 2.03 10.86 -13.29
C GLY A 27 2.49 11.66 -14.52
N ASN A 28 3.75 11.53 -14.92
CA ASN A 28 4.27 12.16 -16.13
C ASN A 28 3.58 11.62 -17.40
N MET A 29 3.34 10.32 -17.48
CA MET A 29 2.61 9.70 -18.59
C MET A 29 1.14 10.14 -18.67
N ALA A 30 0.50 10.36 -17.52
CA ALA A 30 -0.87 10.86 -17.42
C ALA A 30 -1.01 12.36 -17.78
N GLY A 31 0.11 13.04 -18.03
CA GLY A 31 0.16 14.46 -18.41
C GLY A 31 0.42 15.40 -17.25
N GLY A 32 1.01 14.91 -16.17
CA GLY A 32 1.42 15.66 -14.98
C GLY A 32 0.58 15.34 -13.74
N ALA A 33 1.18 15.53 -12.58
CA ALA A 33 0.52 15.27 -11.30
C ALA A 33 -0.74 16.12 -11.11
N ASP A 34 -0.73 17.37 -11.60
CA ASP A 34 -1.87 18.28 -11.49
C ASP A 34 -3.12 17.74 -12.18
N LYS A 35 -2.95 17.17 -13.38
CA LYS A 35 -4.06 16.54 -14.12
C LYS A 35 -4.61 15.31 -13.40
N VAL A 36 -3.73 14.52 -12.81
CA VAL A 36 -4.14 13.32 -12.05
C VAL A 36 -4.94 13.73 -10.82
N ILE A 37 -4.50 14.76 -10.11
CA ILE A 37 -5.18 15.28 -8.91
C ILE A 37 -6.52 15.91 -9.29
N GLU A 38 -6.56 16.71 -10.36
CA GLU A 38 -7.80 17.31 -10.88
C GLU A 38 -8.80 16.23 -11.30
N PHE A 39 -8.35 15.20 -12.03
CA PHE A 39 -9.17 14.05 -12.40
C PHE A 39 -9.68 13.30 -11.18
N ALA A 40 -8.81 13.03 -10.19
CA ALA A 40 -9.20 12.35 -8.96
C ALA A 40 -10.22 13.17 -8.15
N SER A 41 -10.07 14.49 -8.12
CA SER A 41 -10.99 15.41 -7.47
C SER A 41 -12.34 15.46 -8.18
N SER A 42 -12.35 15.56 -9.51
CA SER A 42 -13.58 15.60 -10.33
C SER A 42 -14.41 14.30 -10.26
N ARG A 43 -13.77 13.18 -9.98
CA ARG A 43 -14.39 11.85 -9.79
C ARG A 43 -14.70 11.52 -8.33
N GLU A 44 -14.53 12.48 -7.41
CA GLU A 44 -14.73 12.29 -5.96
C GLU A 44 -13.91 11.12 -5.35
N LEU A 45 -12.77 10.77 -5.96
CA LEU A 45 -11.92 9.69 -5.47
C LEU A 45 -11.29 10.00 -4.10
N PHE A 46 -11.29 11.27 -3.68
CA PHE A 46 -10.86 11.72 -2.35
C PHE A 46 -11.98 11.70 -1.31
N ARG A 47 -13.12 11.10 -1.63
CA ARG A 47 -14.21 10.98 -0.67
C ARG A 47 -13.92 9.84 0.30
N PHE A 48 -13.37 10.17 1.45
CA PHE A 48 -13.03 9.20 2.51
C PHE A 48 -14.22 8.81 3.39
N LEU A 49 -15.28 9.63 3.43
CA LEU A 49 -16.44 9.36 4.22
C LEU A 49 -17.53 8.69 3.39
N PRO A 50 -18.26 7.71 3.93
CA PRO A 50 -19.37 7.07 3.26
C PRO A 50 -20.51 8.06 3.01
N GLU A 51 -21.39 7.72 2.08
CA GLU A 51 -22.65 8.45 1.95
C GLU A 51 -23.47 8.36 3.24
N PRO A 52 -24.27 9.39 3.58
CA PRO A 52 -25.09 9.40 4.79
C PRO A 52 -26.31 8.44 4.68
N LYS A 53 -26.06 7.24 4.18
CA LYS A 53 -27.00 6.13 4.14
C LYS A 53 -26.68 5.17 5.27
N PHE A 54 -27.69 4.72 6.00
CA PHE A 54 -27.50 3.85 7.16
C PHE A 54 -26.63 2.62 6.86
N HIS A 55 -26.87 1.96 5.72
CA HIS A 55 -26.10 0.80 5.29
C HIS A 55 -24.60 1.13 5.08
N ASP A 56 -24.28 2.22 4.39
CA ASP A 56 -22.91 2.59 4.04
C ASP A 56 -22.12 3.04 5.28
N VAL A 57 -22.79 3.75 6.20
CA VAL A 57 -22.20 4.14 7.49
C VAL A 57 -21.91 2.92 8.36
N VAL A 58 -22.86 1.98 8.46
CA VAL A 58 -22.68 0.74 9.24
C VAL A 58 -21.56 -0.10 8.64
N PHE A 59 -21.51 -0.24 7.31
CA PHE A 59 -20.45 -0.97 6.61
C PHE A 59 -19.08 -0.34 6.83
N PHE A 60 -18.98 0.98 6.76
CA PHE A 60 -17.74 1.72 7.02
C PHE A 60 -17.26 1.52 8.46
N ILE A 61 -18.16 1.63 9.45
CA ILE A 61 -17.84 1.37 10.86
C ILE A 61 -17.41 -0.08 11.06
N ALA A 62 -18.13 -1.03 10.48
CA ALA A 62 -17.81 -2.45 10.57
C ALA A 62 -16.43 -2.76 9.97
N ALA A 63 -16.10 -2.18 8.82
CA ALA A 63 -14.78 -2.31 8.20
C ALA A 63 -13.68 -1.73 9.10
N GLY A 64 -13.89 -0.55 9.67
CA GLY A 64 -12.96 0.10 10.60
C GLY A 64 -12.74 -0.73 11.88
N VAL A 65 -13.82 -1.24 12.46
CA VAL A 65 -13.77 -2.12 13.64
C VAL A 65 -13.01 -3.41 13.32
N THR A 66 -13.32 -4.04 12.19
CA THR A 66 -12.64 -5.27 11.75
C THR A 66 -11.16 -5.07 11.54
N MET A 67 -10.76 -3.98 10.89
CA MET A 67 -9.35 -3.61 10.69
C MET A 67 -8.63 -3.34 12.02
N MET A 68 -9.26 -2.59 12.91
CA MET A 68 -8.68 -2.21 14.19
C MET A 68 -8.51 -3.42 15.12
N PHE A 69 -9.56 -4.20 15.32
CA PHE A 69 -9.52 -5.38 16.19
C PHE A 69 -8.79 -6.56 15.56
N GLY A 70 -8.84 -6.72 14.23
CA GLY A 70 -8.09 -7.75 13.52
C GLY A 70 -6.57 -7.55 13.59
N SER A 71 -6.10 -6.31 13.74
CA SER A 71 -4.66 -6.01 13.84
C SER A 71 -4.09 -6.20 15.25
N ILE A 72 -4.91 -6.13 16.31
CA ILE A 72 -4.44 -6.25 17.70
C ILE A 72 -3.87 -7.66 18.00
N PRO A 73 -4.53 -8.78 17.64
CA PRO A 73 -4.02 -10.12 17.92
C PRO A 73 -2.96 -10.60 16.95
N GLN A 74 -2.52 -9.77 15.99
CA GLN A 74 -1.46 -10.17 15.06
C GLN A 74 -0.14 -10.32 15.79
N GLN A 75 0.33 -11.54 15.86
CA GLN A 75 1.58 -11.91 16.53
C GLN A 75 2.79 -11.18 15.96
N ASP A 76 2.82 -10.90 14.66
CA ASP A 76 3.89 -10.15 13.99
C ASP A 76 4.02 -8.72 14.54
N VAL A 77 2.91 -8.01 14.72
CA VAL A 77 2.89 -6.66 15.31
C VAL A 77 3.33 -6.70 16.77
N PHE A 78 2.79 -7.67 17.53
CA PHE A 78 3.11 -7.85 18.93
C PHE A 78 4.60 -8.14 19.16
N GLN A 79 5.18 -9.05 18.40
CA GLN A 79 6.61 -9.38 18.49
C GLN A 79 7.51 -8.18 18.20
N ARG A 80 7.15 -7.35 17.22
CA ARG A 80 7.92 -6.13 16.88
C ARG A 80 7.86 -5.09 18.00
N VAL A 81 6.71 -4.91 18.62
CA VAL A 81 6.56 -4.00 19.77
C VAL A 81 7.33 -4.51 20.96
N MET A 82 7.27 -5.82 21.26
CA MET A 82 7.97 -6.44 22.39
C MET A 82 9.48 -6.50 22.21
N SER A 83 10.00 -6.49 20.98
CA SER A 83 11.43 -6.46 20.68
C SER A 83 12.06 -5.06 20.77
N ALA A 84 11.28 -4.04 21.14
CA ALA A 84 11.78 -2.67 21.24
C ALA A 84 12.74 -2.51 22.43
N ASN A 85 13.84 -1.78 22.22
CA ASN A 85 14.89 -1.58 23.24
C ASN A 85 14.44 -0.73 24.45
N ASN A 86 13.37 0.04 24.31
CA ASN A 86 12.82 0.86 25.39
C ASN A 86 11.32 1.13 25.19
N ILE A 87 10.65 1.51 26.27
CA ILE A 87 9.21 1.80 26.29
C ILE A 87 8.84 2.94 25.32
N GLN A 88 9.70 3.94 25.16
CA GLN A 88 9.44 5.05 24.24
C GLN A 88 9.44 4.61 22.79
N ALA A 89 10.34 3.70 22.41
CA ALA A 89 10.35 3.11 21.06
C ALA A 89 9.12 2.21 20.83
N ALA A 90 8.74 1.42 21.84
CA ALA A 90 7.55 0.56 21.77
C ALA A 90 6.24 1.33 21.59
N THR A 91 6.12 2.52 22.18
CA THR A 91 4.89 3.34 22.10
C THR A 91 4.88 4.29 20.92
N ARG A 92 6.00 4.98 20.65
CA ARG A 92 6.07 5.97 19.55
C ARG A 92 6.26 5.34 18.18
N GLY A 93 6.94 4.19 18.09
CA GLY A 93 7.19 3.49 16.84
C GLY A 93 5.92 3.17 16.06
N PRO A 94 4.93 2.51 16.65
CA PRO A 94 3.66 2.21 15.98
C PRO A 94 2.89 3.47 15.55
N VAL A 95 2.90 4.53 16.36
CA VAL A 95 2.22 5.80 16.03
C VAL A 95 2.86 6.46 14.80
N ILE A 96 4.19 6.58 14.80
CA ILE A 96 4.93 7.15 13.66
C ILE A 96 4.74 6.26 12.42
N GLY A 97 4.83 4.94 12.59
CA GLY A 97 4.59 3.97 11.52
C GLY A 97 3.19 4.10 10.93
N GLY A 98 2.16 4.28 11.77
CA GLY A 98 0.79 4.51 11.33
C GLY A 98 0.63 5.80 10.52
N ILE A 99 1.24 6.89 10.94
CA ILE A 99 1.23 8.16 10.20
C ILE A 99 1.92 7.99 8.84
N CYS A 100 3.11 7.38 8.82
CA CYS A 100 3.83 7.10 7.57
C CYS A 100 3.01 6.19 6.64
N TYR A 101 2.30 5.20 7.19
CA TYR A 101 1.43 4.31 6.42
C TYR A 101 0.27 5.06 5.77
N ILE A 102 -0.40 5.95 6.49
CA ILE A 102 -1.48 6.79 5.96
C ILE A 102 -0.96 7.68 4.83
N LEU A 103 0.19 8.33 5.02
CA LEU A 103 0.80 9.16 3.98
C LEU A 103 1.17 8.33 2.74
N PHE A 104 1.72 7.14 2.95
CA PHE A 104 2.09 6.26 1.85
C PHE A 104 0.88 5.69 1.10
N ALA A 105 -0.28 5.55 1.74
CA ALA A 105 -1.51 5.05 1.11
C ALA A 105 -1.99 5.94 -0.07
N PHE A 106 -1.60 7.21 -0.10
CA PHE A 106 -1.90 8.09 -1.24
C PHE A 106 -1.15 7.71 -2.52
N VAL A 107 0.00 7.04 -2.43
CA VAL A 107 0.80 6.62 -3.60
C VAL A 107 0.04 5.62 -4.49
N PRO A 108 -0.46 4.48 -3.98
CA PRO A 108 -1.26 3.58 -4.79
C PRO A 108 -2.58 4.20 -5.27
N MET A 109 -3.21 5.08 -4.50
CA MET A 109 -4.40 5.81 -4.96
C MET A 109 -4.08 6.69 -6.17
N PHE A 110 -2.97 7.43 -6.13
CA PHE A 110 -2.47 8.23 -7.26
C PHE A 110 -2.17 7.36 -8.48
N LEU A 111 -1.57 6.18 -8.28
CA LEU A 111 -1.28 5.24 -9.36
C LEU A 111 -2.56 4.71 -10.03
N VAL A 112 -3.59 4.37 -9.26
CA VAL A 112 -4.89 3.94 -9.82
C VAL A 112 -5.56 5.08 -10.59
N ALA A 113 -5.52 6.32 -10.09
CA ALA A 113 -6.02 7.49 -10.79
C ALA A 113 -5.26 7.73 -12.10
N SER A 114 -3.93 7.58 -12.09
CA SER A 114 -3.10 7.65 -13.30
C SER A 114 -3.45 6.53 -14.29
N ALA A 115 -3.70 5.31 -13.82
CA ALA A 115 -4.12 4.19 -14.66
C ALA A 115 -5.46 4.45 -15.35
N LEU A 116 -6.42 5.07 -14.64
CA LEU A 116 -7.72 5.46 -15.22
C LEU A 116 -7.59 6.51 -16.34
N ILE A 117 -6.56 7.35 -16.30
CA ILE A 117 -6.28 8.32 -17.38
C ILE A 117 -5.58 7.64 -18.55
N ILE A 118 -4.59 6.77 -18.27
CA ILE A 118 -3.75 6.13 -19.29
C ILE A 118 -4.51 5.01 -20.02
N MET A 119 -5.30 4.21 -19.28
CA MET A 119 -6.02 3.02 -19.79
C MET A 119 -7.47 3.01 -19.26
N PRO A 120 -8.34 3.92 -19.70
CA PRO A 120 -9.66 4.12 -19.09
C PRO A 120 -10.56 2.88 -19.20
N THR A 121 -10.58 2.21 -20.35
CA THR A 121 -11.45 1.05 -20.62
C THR A 121 -10.98 -0.20 -19.86
N GLU A 122 -9.70 -0.48 -19.91
CA GLU A 122 -9.09 -1.66 -19.27
C GLU A 122 -9.12 -1.53 -17.76
N THR A 123 -8.73 -0.37 -17.23
CA THR A 123 -8.76 -0.11 -15.79
C THR A 123 -10.17 -0.18 -15.22
N ALA A 124 -11.18 0.34 -15.95
CA ALA A 124 -12.57 0.28 -15.51
C ALA A 124 -13.12 -1.16 -15.50
N ALA A 125 -12.69 -2.01 -16.42
CA ALA A 125 -13.03 -3.43 -16.43
C ALA A 125 -12.33 -4.17 -15.26
N LEU A 126 -11.03 -3.97 -15.10
CA LEU A 126 -10.24 -4.60 -14.04
C LEU A 126 -10.70 -4.19 -12.63
N LEU A 127 -11.13 -2.94 -12.44
CA LEU A 127 -11.67 -2.49 -11.15
C LEU A 127 -12.96 -3.22 -10.74
N LYS A 128 -13.73 -3.73 -11.72
CA LYS A 128 -14.94 -4.51 -11.44
C LYS A 128 -14.67 -5.98 -11.19
N ASP A 129 -13.74 -6.57 -11.97
CA ASP A 129 -13.44 -8.00 -11.91
C ASP A 129 -12.36 -8.33 -10.90
N ASP A 130 -11.20 -7.68 -10.99
CA ASP A 130 -10.03 -7.94 -10.15
C ASP A 130 -9.18 -6.67 -9.98
N PRO A 131 -9.50 -5.83 -8.98
CA PRO A 131 -8.78 -4.57 -8.74
C PRO A 131 -7.27 -4.74 -8.51
N GLN A 132 -6.84 -5.93 -8.05
CA GLN A 132 -5.43 -6.20 -7.75
C GLN A 132 -4.56 -6.24 -9.01
N LYS A 133 -5.16 -6.50 -10.17
CA LYS A 133 -4.45 -6.55 -11.45
C LYS A 133 -4.18 -5.17 -12.08
N VAL A 134 -4.82 -4.11 -11.61
CA VAL A 134 -4.70 -2.77 -12.20
C VAL A 134 -3.24 -2.30 -12.24
N LEU A 135 -2.53 -2.34 -11.12
CA LEU A 135 -1.13 -1.90 -11.04
C LEU A 135 -0.17 -2.80 -11.83
N PRO A 136 -0.22 -4.14 -11.70
CA PRO A 136 0.60 -5.01 -12.54
C PRO A 136 0.38 -4.80 -14.04
N THR A 137 -0.86 -4.66 -14.49
CA THR A 137 -1.20 -4.43 -15.91
C THR A 137 -0.66 -3.09 -16.40
N LEU A 138 -0.86 -2.00 -15.62
CA LEU A 138 -0.29 -0.70 -15.95
C LEU A 138 1.22 -0.76 -16.13
N VAL A 139 1.92 -1.45 -15.23
CA VAL A 139 3.38 -1.56 -15.30
C VAL A 139 3.83 -2.41 -16.47
N LEU A 140 3.18 -3.54 -16.73
CA LEU A 140 3.54 -4.46 -17.83
C LEU A 140 3.30 -3.84 -19.22
N GLU A 141 2.19 -3.13 -19.39
CA GLU A 141 1.78 -2.70 -20.73
C GLU A 141 2.30 -1.30 -21.08
N LYS A 142 2.43 -0.43 -20.11
CA LYS A 142 2.70 1.00 -20.38
C LYS A 142 4.06 1.48 -19.91
N MET A 143 4.77 0.71 -19.08
CA MET A 143 6.04 1.17 -18.54
C MET A 143 7.24 0.48 -19.18
N PRO A 144 8.41 1.16 -19.25
CA PRO A 144 9.64 0.59 -19.79
C PRO A 144 10.13 -0.58 -18.92
N PHE A 145 10.88 -1.48 -19.53
CA PHE A 145 11.40 -2.71 -18.90
C PHE A 145 12.06 -2.49 -17.53
N VAL A 146 12.83 -1.39 -17.38
CA VAL A 146 13.47 -1.05 -16.10
C VAL A 146 12.45 -0.89 -14.97
N MET A 147 11.33 -0.20 -15.24
CA MET A 147 10.25 0.00 -14.25
C MET A 147 9.53 -1.31 -13.94
N GLN A 148 9.35 -2.17 -14.93
CA GLN A 148 8.79 -3.51 -14.72
C GLN A 148 9.67 -4.32 -13.76
N VAL A 149 10.97 -4.35 -13.98
CA VAL A 149 11.93 -5.05 -13.10
C VAL A 149 11.90 -4.49 -11.68
N LEU A 150 11.88 -3.16 -11.53
CA LEU A 150 11.79 -2.50 -10.22
C LEU A 150 10.48 -2.87 -9.49
N PHE A 151 9.36 -2.84 -10.19
CA PHE A 151 8.05 -3.16 -9.61
C PHE A 151 7.96 -4.63 -9.16
N PHE A 152 8.26 -5.56 -10.07
CA PHE A 152 8.18 -6.98 -9.76
C PHE A 152 9.25 -7.42 -8.77
N GLY A 153 10.43 -6.81 -8.79
CA GLY A 153 11.46 -7.01 -7.78
C GLY A 153 11.01 -6.56 -6.39
N ALA A 154 10.36 -5.39 -6.30
CA ALA A 154 9.78 -4.91 -5.04
C ALA A 154 8.63 -5.80 -4.57
N LEU A 155 7.74 -6.25 -5.48
CA LEU A 155 6.64 -7.15 -5.19
C LEU A 155 7.12 -8.50 -4.65
N LEU A 156 8.09 -9.13 -5.32
CA LEU A 156 8.69 -10.39 -4.87
C LEU A 156 9.38 -10.25 -3.51
N SER A 157 10.07 -9.12 -3.29
CA SER A 157 10.70 -8.81 -2.01
C SER A 157 9.66 -8.67 -0.89
N ALA A 158 8.53 -8.03 -1.15
CA ALA A 158 7.42 -7.89 -0.21
C ALA A 158 6.79 -9.24 0.12
N LEU A 159 6.52 -10.07 -0.91
CA LEU A 159 5.97 -11.42 -0.74
C LEU A 159 6.90 -12.29 0.11
N LYS A 160 8.20 -12.27 -0.16
CA LYS A 160 9.21 -13.01 0.62
C LYS A 160 9.24 -12.53 2.08
N SER A 161 9.19 -11.22 2.32
CA SER A 161 9.19 -10.64 3.66
C SER A 161 7.95 -11.06 4.46
N THR A 162 6.77 -11.01 3.83
CA THR A 162 5.51 -11.42 4.47
C THR A 162 5.49 -12.91 4.74
N ALA A 163 5.91 -13.75 3.79
CA ALA A 163 5.99 -15.19 3.97
C ALA A 163 6.95 -15.57 5.10
N SER A 164 8.11 -14.92 5.20
CA SER A 164 9.07 -15.16 6.27
C SER A 164 8.49 -14.76 7.65
N ALA A 165 7.80 -13.64 7.74
CA ALA A 165 7.18 -13.20 8.99
C ALA A 165 6.06 -14.16 9.43
N THR A 166 5.24 -14.63 8.48
CA THR A 166 4.14 -15.56 8.75
C THR A 166 4.65 -16.95 9.19
N LEU A 167 5.79 -17.41 8.64
CA LEU A 167 6.39 -18.70 9.01
C LEU A 167 7.12 -18.63 10.35
N LEU A 168 7.68 -17.48 10.72
CA LEU A 168 8.35 -17.30 12.00
C LEU A 168 7.35 -17.25 13.18
N ALA A 169 6.16 -16.74 12.98
CA ALA A 169 5.17 -16.63 14.04
C ALA A 169 4.85 -17.97 14.73
N PRO A 170 4.51 -19.07 14.02
CA PRO A 170 4.25 -20.37 14.66
C PRO A 170 5.52 -21.11 15.10
N SER A 171 6.72 -20.73 14.66
CA SER A 171 7.97 -21.42 15.03
C SER A 171 8.51 -21.00 16.41
N VAL A 172 7.97 -19.92 16.99
CA VAL A 172 8.40 -19.36 18.29
C VAL A 172 7.41 -19.70 19.41
N THR A 173 6.26 -20.30 19.07
CA THR A 173 5.31 -20.87 20.03
C THR A 173 5.61 -22.33 20.29
#